data_772bfa372a16c1526f26e65d537e6755
#
_entry.id   772bfa372a16c1526f26e65d537e6755
#
_cell.length_a   1.000
_cell.length_b   1.000
_cell.length_c   1.000
_cell.angle_alpha   90.00
_cell.angle_beta   90.00
_cell.angle_gamma   90.00
#
_symmetry.space_group_name_H-M   'P 1'
#
loop_
_entity.id
_entity.type
_entity.pdbx_description
1 polymer ?
#
loop_
_entity_poly.entity_id
_entity_poly.type
_entity_poly.pdbx_seq_one_letter_code
_entity_poly.pdbx_strand_id
1 'polypeptide(L)'
;NPIINSSFTEEEIILKEEINIGLAVALDDGLIVPVIKNADRKGLIEIAKETSELIAKARDRKLLPDDYYGGTFTISNLGMYDIENFSAIINQPETAILAVGKMMKKPVAAENDEIVVKPMMNLTLSCDHRAIDGAAGAKFLQNLKQILEEPINMIL
;
A
#
# COMPACT_ATOMS: atom_id res chain seq x y z
N ASN A 1 13.02 4.80 -2.08
CA ASN A 1 12.98 3.63 -2.98
C ASN A 1 12.31 3.98 -4.33
N PRO A 2 12.94 4.81 -5.20
CA PRO A 2 12.27 5.29 -6.43
C PRO A 2 11.78 4.17 -7.36
N ILE A 3 12.49 3.04 -7.43
CA ILE A 3 12.12 1.92 -8.28
C ILE A 3 10.76 1.30 -7.94
N ILE A 4 10.32 1.40 -6.69
CA ILE A 4 9.00 0.93 -6.24
C ILE A 4 7.88 1.81 -6.83
N ASN A 5 8.17 3.08 -7.11
CA ASN A 5 7.26 4.05 -7.71
C ASN A 5 7.52 4.14 -9.22
N SER A 6 7.36 3.04 -9.91
CA SER A 6 7.65 2.94 -11.35
C SER A 6 6.54 2.22 -12.11
N SER A 7 6.57 2.34 -13.41
CA SER A 7 5.77 1.53 -14.33
C SER A 7 6.69 0.81 -15.31
N PHE A 8 6.25 -0.35 -15.77
CA PHE A 8 6.96 -1.16 -16.74
C PHE A 8 6.20 -1.19 -18.07
N THR A 9 6.90 -0.91 -19.15
CA THR A 9 6.43 -1.10 -20.52
C THR A 9 7.21 -2.23 -21.18
N GLU A 10 6.89 -2.61 -22.40
CA GLU A 10 7.65 -3.63 -23.13
C GLU A 10 9.10 -3.21 -23.40
N GLU A 11 9.40 -1.90 -23.39
CA GLU A 11 10.69 -1.35 -23.81
C GLU A 11 11.50 -0.76 -22.65
N GLU A 12 10.83 -0.24 -21.59
CA GLU A 12 11.52 0.52 -20.54
C GLU A 12 10.85 0.48 -19.17
N ILE A 13 11.62 0.81 -18.14
CA ILE A 13 11.14 1.09 -16.77
C ILE A 13 11.04 2.60 -16.63
N ILE A 14 9.84 3.11 -16.35
CA ILE A 14 9.57 4.53 -16.18
C ILE A 14 9.45 4.84 -14.69
N LEU A 15 10.45 5.55 -14.13
CA LEU A 15 10.35 6.08 -12.77
C LEU A 15 9.35 7.24 -12.75
N LYS A 16 8.43 7.22 -11.78
CA LYS A 16 7.43 8.28 -11.63
C LYS A 16 7.92 9.33 -10.64
N GLU A 17 7.76 10.60 -10.99
CA GLU A 17 8.07 11.73 -10.11
C GLU A 17 6.96 11.96 -9.08
N GLU A 18 5.69 11.79 -9.50
CA GLU A 18 4.53 11.89 -8.62
C GLU A 18 4.36 10.61 -7.81
N ILE A 19 3.92 10.75 -6.57
CA ILE A 19 3.56 9.62 -5.70
C ILE A 19 2.05 9.60 -5.54
N ASN A 20 1.39 8.76 -6.33
CA ASN A 20 -0.06 8.64 -6.41
C ASN A 20 -0.47 7.25 -5.89
N ILE A 21 -1.13 7.20 -4.74
CA ILE A 21 -1.44 5.94 -4.05
C ILE A 21 -2.86 5.49 -4.39
N GLY A 22 -2.95 4.37 -5.10
CA GLY A 22 -4.18 3.65 -5.36
C GLY A 22 -4.66 2.88 -4.12
N LEU A 23 -5.96 2.91 -3.86
CA LEU A 23 -6.61 2.15 -2.80
C LEU A 23 -7.56 1.12 -3.41
N ALA A 24 -7.29 -0.17 -3.23
CA ALA A 24 -8.17 -1.21 -3.73
C ALA A 24 -9.48 -1.26 -2.93
N VAL A 25 -10.59 -0.90 -3.55
CA VAL A 25 -11.94 -0.89 -2.95
C VAL A 25 -12.81 -1.95 -3.59
N ALA A 26 -13.23 -2.95 -2.80
CA ALA A 26 -14.18 -3.96 -3.26
C ALA A 26 -15.59 -3.36 -3.40
N LEU A 27 -16.25 -3.71 -4.50
CA LEU A 27 -17.66 -3.44 -4.79
C LEU A 27 -18.40 -4.76 -4.90
N ASP A 28 -19.74 -4.74 -4.86
CA ASP A 28 -20.57 -5.95 -4.97
C ASP A 28 -20.32 -6.70 -6.29
N ASP A 29 -19.99 -5.98 -7.35
CA ASP A 29 -19.81 -6.49 -8.70
C ASP A 29 -18.39 -6.35 -9.26
N GLY A 30 -17.39 -6.10 -8.38
CA GLY A 30 -16.00 -5.99 -8.83
C GLY A 30 -15.07 -5.24 -7.89
N LEU A 31 -14.07 -4.61 -8.47
CA LEU A 31 -13.03 -3.86 -7.78
C LEU A 31 -12.80 -2.53 -8.51
N ILE A 32 -12.60 -1.46 -7.75
CA ILE A 32 -12.13 -0.18 -8.26
C ILE A 32 -10.97 0.33 -7.42
N VAL A 33 -10.06 1.09 -8.02
CA VAL A 33 -8.86 1.59 -7.36
C VAL A 33 -8.83 3.12 -7.42
N PRO A 34 -9.55 3.84 -6.55
CA PRO A 34 -9.39 5.29 -6.43
C PRO A 34 -7.98 5.67 -6.00
N VAL A 35 -7.53 6.86 -6.39
CA VAL A 35 -6.14 7.30 -6.31
C VAL A 35 -6.02 8.61 -5.51
N ILE A 36 -5.23 8.58 -4.45
CA ILE A 36 -4.78 9.77 -3.73
C ILE A 36 -3.58 10.35 -4.48
N LYS A 37 -3.77 11.48 -5.12
CA LYS A 37 -2.72 12.16 -5.91
C LYS A 37 -1.73 12.88 -5.01
N ASN A 38 -0.43 12.85 -5.38
CA ASN A 38 0.64 13.56 -4.66
C ASN A 38 0.61 13.30 -3.15
N ALA A 39 0.52 12.03 -2.75
CA ALA A 39 0.39 11.62 -1.35
C ALA A 39 1.57 12.07 -0.48
N ASP A 40 2.75 12.21 -1.07
CA ASP A 40 3.99 12.71 -0.44
C ASP A 40 3.91 14.18 0.01
N ARG A 41 2.96 14.95 -0.54
CA ARG A 41 2.76 16.38 -0.24
C ARG A 41 1.60 16.63 0.73
N LYS A 42 0.96 15.57 1.21
CA LYS A 42 -0.22 15.62 2.07
C LYS A 42 0.08 15.17 3.47
N GLY A 43 -0.49 15.85 4.45
CA GLY A 43 -0.44 15.42 5.84
C GLY A 43 -1.39 14.26 6.14
N LEU A 44 -1.15 13.56 7.24
CA LEU A 44 -1.91 12.38 7.64
C LEU A 44 -3.43 12.64 7.72
N ILE A 45 -3.83 13.80 8.24
CA ILE A 45 -5.26 14.17 8.36
C ILE A 45 -5.89 14.36 6.98
N GLU A 46 -5.17 14.97 6.06
CA GLU A 46 -5.63 15.21 4.69
C GLU A 46 -5.79 13.88 3.94
N ILE A 47 -4.79 13.00 4.03
CA ILE A 47 -4.84 11.65 3.46
C ILE A 47 -6.03 10.87 4.02
N ALA A 48 -6.24 10.89 5.34
CA ALA A 48 -7.34 10.18 5.98
C ALA A 48 -8.72 10.68 5.51
N LYS A 49 -8.89 12.00 5.36
CA LYS A 49 -10.11 12.60 4.85
C LYS A 49 -10.37 12.22 3.40
N GLU A 50 -9.38 12.41 2.52
CA GLU A 50 -9.48 12.09 1.09
C GLU A 50 -9.73 10.59 0.88
N THR A 51 -9.07 9.71 1.64
CA THR A 51 -9.32 8.27 1.65
C THR A 51 -10.80 7.97 1.93
N SER A 52 -11.37 8.58 2.97
CA SER A 52 -12.76 8.36 3.35
C SER A 52 -13.73 8.84 2.27
N GLU A 53 -13.47 10.00 1.67
CA GLU A 53 -14.26 10.56 0.59
C GLU A 53 -14.22 9.69 -0.67
N LEU A 54 -13.04 9.24 -1.07
CA LEU A 54 -12.85 8.38 -2.25
C LEU A 54 -13.53 7.02 -2.06
N ILE A 55 -13.43 6.41 -0.88
CA ILE A 55 -14.11 5.14 -0.58
C ILE A 55 -15.63 5.30 -0.62
N ALA A 56 -16.16 6.40 -0.07
CA ALA A 56 -17.59 6.70 -0.13
C ALA A 56 -18.07 6.87 -1.57
N LYS A 57 -17.36 7.68 -2.38
CA LYS A 57 -17.65 7.86 -3.81
C LYS A 57 -17.58 6.52 -4.57
N ALA A 58 -16.59 5.67 -4.27
CA ALA A 58 -16.44 4.36 -4.89
C ALA A 58 -17.67 3.49 -4.65
N ARG A 59 -18.11 3.37 -3.38
CA ARG A 59 -19.30 2.59 -3.00
C ARG A 59 -20.59 3.14 -3.59
N ASP A 60 -20.71 4.46 -3.69
CA ASP A 60 -21.83 5.16 -4.31
C ASP A 60 -21.79 5.15 -5.84
N ARG A 61 -20.73 4.61 -6.47
CA ARG A 61 -20.50 4.65 -7.92
C ARG A 61 -20.45 6.06 -8.50
N LYS A 62 -19.87 7.01 -7.73
CA LYS A 62 -19.75 8.43 -8.08
C LYS A 62 -18.32 8.87 -8.38
N LEU A 63 -17.38 7.94 -8.53
CA LEU A 63 -16.02 8.26 -8.93
C LEU A 63 -16.00 8.79 -10.36
N LEU A 64 -15.27 9.87 -10.57
CA LEU A 64 -14.95 10.40 -11.88
C LEU A 64 -13.65 9.74 -12.41
N PRO A 65 -13.39 9.75 -13.72
CA PRO A 65 -12.16 9.21 -14.28
C PRO A 65 -10.89 9.71 -13.58
N ASP A 66 -10.82 11.00 -13.25
CA ASP A 66 -9.68 11.59 -12.54
C ASP A 66 -9.49 11.03 -11.12
N ASP A 67 -10.54 10.47 -10.51
CA ASP A 67 -10.45 9.88 -9.16
C ASP A 67 -9.74 8.51 -9.16
N TYR A 68 -9.59 7.81 -10.30
CA TYR A 68 -9.02 6.46 -10.38
C TYR A 68 -7.95 6.25 -11.46
N TYR A 69 -7.58 7.28 -12.21
CA TYR A 69 -6.43 7.22 -13.14
C TYR A 69 -5.16 7.79 -12.53
N GLY A 70 -4.00 7.29 -13.01
CA GLY A 70 -2.68 7.83 -12.72
C GLY A 70 -2.12 7.38 -11.38
N GLY A 71 -2.57 6.24 -10.83
CA GLY A 71 -1.91 5.56 -9.73
C GLY A 71 -0.49 5.15 -10.07
N THR A 72 0.40 5.15 -9.08
CA THR A 72 1.80 4.76 -9.24
C THR A 72 2.20 3.63 -8.30
N PHE A 73 1.41 3.39 -7.26
CA PHE A 73 1.54 2.30 -6.30
C PHE A 73 0.18 2.03 -5.66
N THR A 74 -0.20 0.77 -5.51
CA THR A 74 -1.50 0.40 -4.94
C THR A 74 -1.36 -0.26 -3.57
N ILE A 75 -2.32 0.04 -2.67
CA ILE A 75 -2.49 -0.63 -1.38
C ILE A 75 -3.82 -1.41 -1.42
N SER A 76 -3.75 -2.69 -1.07
CA SER A 76 -4.91 -3.57 -0.90
C SER A 76 -5.01 -4.04 0.54
N ASN A 77 -6.12 -3.79 1.20
CA ASN A 77 -6.33 -4.19 2.60
C ASN A 77 -7.53 -5.15 2.70
N LEU A 78 -7.26 -6.38 3.15
CA LEU A 78 -8.27 -7.41 3.40
C LEU A 78 -8.39 -7.78 4.89
N GLY A 79 -7.78 -7.00 5.78
CA GLY A 79 -7.82 -7.25 7.21
C GLY A 79 -9.22 -7.23 7.80
N MET A 80 -10.16 -6.47 7.20
CA MET A 80 -11.57 -6.44 7.58
C MET A 80 -12.32 -7.75 7.29
N TYR A 81 -11.79 -8.59 6.40
CA TYR A 81 -12.34 -9.90 6.06
C TYR A 81 -11.64 -11.05 6.80
N ASP A 82 -10.92 -10.75 7.87
CA ASP A 82 -10.21 -11.74 8.69
C ASP A 82 -9.01 -12.40 8.00
N ILE A 83 -8.53 -11.82 6.89
CA ILE A 83 -7.38 -12.35 6.14
C ILE A 83 -6.09 -11.87 6.79
N GLU A 84 -5.30 -12.83 7.26
CA GLU A 84 -4.02 -12.54 7.92
C GLU A 84 -2.90 -12.20 6.93
N ASN A 85 -2.87 -12.91 5.81
CA ASN A 85 -1.84 -12.77 4.78
C ASN A 85 -2.39 -13.15 3.41
N PHE A 86 -2.02 -12.40 2.37
CA PHE A 86 -2.37 -12.70 0.98
C PHE A 86 -1.36 -12.06 0.03
N SER A 87 -1.31 -12.56 -1.21
CA SER A 87 -0.57 -11.95 -2.30
C SER A 87 -1.54 -11.21 -3.22
N ALA A 88 -1.36 -9.90 -3.36
CA ALA A 88 -2.16 -9.08 -4.26
C ALA A 88 -1.62 -9.16 -5.69
N ILE A 89 -2.52 -9.00 -6.66
CA ILE A 89 -2.18 -8.90 -8.09
C ILE A 89 -1.88 -7.44 -8.39
N ILE A 90 -0.76 -7.19 -9.07
CA ILE A 90 -0.30 -5.84 -9.41
C ILE A 90 -1.32 -5.16 -10.34
N ASN A 91 -1.64 -3.91 -10.02
CA ASN A 91 -2.51 -3.05 -10.81
C ASN A 91 -1.69 -2.39 -11.94
N GLN A 92 -1.63 -3.04 -13.10
CA GLN A 92 -0.86 -2.50 -14.22
C GLN A 92 -1.32 -1.11 -14.65
N PRO A 93 -0.39 -0.22 -15.08
CA PRO A 93 1.04 -0.43 -15.38
C PRO A 93 1.99 -0.24 -14.19
N GLU A 94 1.50 -0.15 -12.96
CA GLU A 94 2.32 -0.11 -11.75
C GLU A 94 3.21 -1.36 -11.63
N THR A 95 4.33 -1.25 -10.94
CA THR A 95 5.28 -2.37 -10.76
C THR A 95 5.19 -3.02 -9.39
N ALA A 96 4.41 -2.47 -8.47
CA ALA A 96 4.26 -3.03 -7.13
C ALA A 96 2.89 -2.74 -6.51
N ILE A 97 2.48 -3.63 -5.61
CA ILE A 97 1.28 -3.51 -4.77
C ILE A 97 1.56 -4.04 -3.37
N LEU A 98 1.08 -3.33 -2.36
CA LEU A 98 1.19 -3.73 -0.96
C LEU A 98 -0.12 -4.37 -0.48
N ALA A 99 -0.06 -5.62 -0.04
CA ALA A 99 -1.14 -6.31 0.63
C ALA A 99 -1.03 -6.09 2.15
N VAL A 100 -2.11 -5.64 2.77
CA VAL A 100 -2.21 -5.39 4.21
C VAL A 100 -3.18 -6.40 4.83
N GLY A 101 -2.66 -7.25 5.70
CA GLY A 101 -3.42 -8.26 6.41
C GLY A 101 -4.07 -7.73 7.69
N LYS A 102 -4.81 -8.62 8.36
CA LYS A 102 -5.47 -8.33 9.63
C LYS A 102 -4.47 -8.02 10.72
N MET A 103 -4.77 -7.00 11.52
CA MET A 103 -4.08 -6.77 12.79
C MET A 103 -4.63 -7.71 13.87
N MET A 104 -3.77 -8.47 14.51
CA MET A 104 -4.12 -9.38 15.60
C MET A 104 -3.06 -9.40 16.69
N LYS A 105 -3.49 -9.73 17.93
CA LYS A 105 -2.54 -9.91 19.03
C LYS A 105 -1.82 -11.24 18.88
N LYS A 106 -0.48 -11.19 18.86
CA LYS A 106 0.38 -12.38 18.78
C LYS A 106 1.42 -12.38 19.92
N PRO A 107 1.76 -13.58 20.46
CA PRO A 107 2.92 -13.70 21.34
C PRO A 107 4.19 -13.52 20.49
N VAL A 108 5.08 -12.65 20.91
CA VAL A 108 6.38 -12.39 20.28
C VAL A 108 7.46 -12.39 21.32
N ALA A 109 8.69 -12.81 20.97
CA ALA A 109 9.85 -12.68 21.81
C ALA A 109 10.28 -11.20 21.84
N ALA A 110 10.45 -10.65 23.04
CA ALA A 110 11.06 -9.34 23.25
C ALA A 110 12.60 -9.47 23.26
N GLU A 111 13.33 -8.34 23.27
CA GLU A 111 14.81 -8.33 23.27
C GLU A 111 15.45 -9.04 24.47
N ASN A 112 14.72 -9.16 25.58
CA ASN A 112 15.15 -9.87 26.80
C ASN A 112 14.67 -11.33 26.85
N ASP A 113 14.30 -11.93 25.73
CA ASP A 113 13.75 -13.30 25.60
C ASP A 113 12.41 -13.53 26.33
N GLU A 114 11.76 -12.49 26.85
CA GLU A 114 10.42 -12.60 27.40
C GLU A 114 9.37 -12.71 26.29
N ILE A 115 8.32 -13.51 26.53
CA ILE A 115 7.18 -13.60 25.62
C ILE A 115 6.20 -12.49 25.99
N VAL A 116 5.99 -11.56 25.06
CA VAL A 116 5.03 -10.45 25.21
C VAL A 116 3.95 -10.54 24.14
N VAL A 117 2.74 -10.05 24.44
CA VAL A 117 1.65 -10.00 23.47
C VAL A 117 1.63 -8.61 22.83
N LYS A 118 1.84 -8.56 21.52
CA LYS A 118 1.82 -7.31 20.74
C LYS A 118 0.80 -7.37 19.60
N PRO A 119 0.23 -6.21 19.19
CA PRO A 119 -0.52 -6.14 17.94
C PRO A 119 0.45 -6.31 16.77
N MET A 120 0.15 -7.28 15.91
CA MET A 120 0.95 -7.63 14.74
C MET A 120 0.07 -7.66 13.50
N MET A 121 0.62 -7.23 12.36
CA MET A 121 -0.01 -7.41 11.04
C MET A 121 1.04 -7.85 10.03
N ASN A 122 0.61 -8.57 9.02
CA ASN A 122 1.47 -8.95 7.90
C ASN A 122 1.32 -7.95 6.76
N LEU A 123 2.46 -7.56 6.19
CA LEU A 123 2.55 -6.78 4.97
C LEU A 123 3.24 -7.63 3.90
N THR A 124 2.61 -7.77 2.75
CA THR A 124 3.16 -8.54 1.63
C THR A 124 3.27 -7.63 0.41
N LEU A 125 4.47 -7.52 -0.14
CA LEU A 125 4.73 -6.75 -1.35
C LEU A 125 4.79 -7.70 -2.55
N SER A 126 3.91 -7.48 -3.53
CA SER A 126 4.03 -8.10 -4.85
C SER A 126 4.73 -7.14 -5.79
N CYS A 127 5.77 -7.61 -6.49
CA CYS A 127 6.57 -6.81 -7.40
C CYS A 127 6.66 -7.46 -8.78
N ASP A 128 6.68 -6.65 -9.84
CA ASP A 128 7.10 -7.10 -11.17
C ASP A 128 8.62 -7.27 -11.19
N HIS A 129 9.07 -8.54 -11.23
CA HIS A 129 10.50 -8.86 -11.11
C HIS A 129 11.33 -8.44 -12.34
N ARG A 130 10.69 -7.97 -13.40
CA ARG A 130 11.36 -7.34 -14.54
C ARG A 130 11.88 -5.94 -14.22
N ALA A 131 11.22 -5.25 -13.28
CA ALA A 131 11.57 -3.90 -12.84
C ALA A 131 12.19 -3.85 -11.44
N ILE A 132 11.73 -4.70 -10.52
CA ILE A 132 12.10 -4.66 -9.09
C ILE A 132 12.68 -6.01 -8.69
N ASP A 133 13.95 -6.03 -8.32
CA ASP A 133 14.58 -7.22 -7.77
C ASP A 133 14.18 -7.48 -6.29
N GLY A 134 14.46 -8.71 -5.82
CA GLY A 134 14.08 -9.13 -4.48
C GLY A 134 14.73 -8.28 -3.37
N ALA A 135 15.96 -7.79 -3.58
CA ALA A 135 16.67 -6.98 -2.60
C ALA A 135 16.05 -5.57 -2.48
N ALA A 136 15.64 -4.96 -3.60
CA ALA A 136 14.96 -3.66 -3.61
C ALA A 136 13.59 -3.76 -2.91
N GLY A 137 12.80 -4.81 -3.18
CA GLY A 137 11.53 -5.06 -2.51
C GLY A 137 11.69 -5.30 -1.00
N ALA A 138 12.67 -6.12 -0.61
CA ALA A 138 12.97 -6.38 0.80
C ALA A 138 13.40 -5.11 1.56
N LYS A 139 14.25 -4.27 0.95
CA LYS A 139 14.68 -3.00 1.53
C LYS A 139 13.52 -2.01 1.70
N PHE A 140 12.60 -1.98 0.75
CA PHE A 140 11.38 -1.18 0.89
C PHE A 140 10.55 -1.63 2.09
N LEU A 141 10.28 -2.94 2.22
CA LEU A 141 9.53 -3.48 3.36
C LEU A 141 10.24 -3.24 4.70
N GLN A 142 11.57 -3.35 4.74
CA GLN A 142 12.36 -3.05 5.93
C GLN A 142 12.18 -1.58 6.36
N ASN A 143 12.29 -0.64 5.43
CA ASN A 143 12.09 0.78 5.72
C ASN A 143 10.65 1.06 6.17
N LEU A 144 9.66 0.47 5.49
CA LEU A 144 8.25 0.61 5.85
C LEU A 144 7.98 0.10 7.26
N LYS A 145 8.53 -1.09 7.60
CA LYS A 145 8.44 -1.65 8.94
C LYS A 145 8.99 -0.70 9.99
N GLN A 146 10.21 -0.16 9.80
CA GLN A 146 10.83 0.78 10.74
C GLN A 146 9.96 2.03 10.97
N ILE A 147 9.40 2.59 9.91
CA ILE A 147 8.53 3.77 10.00
C ILE A 147 7.25 3.46 10.76
N LEU A 148 6.65 2.29 10.53
CA LEU A 148 5.41 1.88 11.22
C LEU A 148 5.63 1.52 12.69
N GLU A 149 6.78 0.94 13.04
CA GLU A 149 7.15 0.59 14.41
C GLU A 149 7.61 1.81 15.23
N GLU A 150 8.14 2.84 14.55
CA GLU A 150 8.57 4.11 15.15
C GLU A 150 7.88 5.31 14.50
N PRO A 151 6.56 5.48 14.70
CA PRO A 151 5.76 6.46 13.95
C PRO A 151 6.15 7.92 14.20
N ILE A 152 6.93 8.21 15.23
CA ILE A 152 7.46 9.55 15.47
C ILE A 152 8.35 10.03 14.31
N ASN A 153 8.97 9.10 13.58
CA ASN A 153 9.79 9.40 12.41
C ASN A 153 8.96 9.88 11.19
N MET A 154 7.64 9.77 11.26
CA MET A 154 6.73 10.32 10.23
C MET A 154 6.36 11.78 10.49
N ILE A 155 6.66 12.31 11.67
CA ILE A 155 6.21 13.64 12.12
C ILE A 155 7.39 14.63 12.13
N LEU A 156 8.61 14.12 12.13
CA LEU A 156 9.86 14.88 12.07
C LEU A 156 10.32 15.10 10.62
#